data_3acd6bb57f37d42a73df84eeba1426f0
#
_entry.id   3acd6bb57f37d42a73df84eeba1426f0
#
_cell.length_a   1.000
_cell.length_b   1.000
_cell.length_c   1.000
_cell.angle_alpha   90.00
_cell.angle_beta   90.00
_cell.angle_gamma   90.00
#
_symmetry.space_group_name_H-M   'P 1'
#
loop_
_entity.id
_entity.type
_entity.pdbx_description
1 polymer ?
#
loop_
_entity_poly.entity_id
_entity_poly.type
_entity_poly.pdbx_seq_one_letter_code
_entity_poly.pdbx_strand_id
1 'polypeptide(L)' 'MSNVTRIRHELPVSMDIVHAVAEFDAALVKAIDAAKEVGLPQGLLVGLLQGHAHAETHKMVCK' A
#
# COMPACT_ATOMS: atom_id res chain seq x y z
N MET A 1 10.18 5.15 24.05
CA MET A 1 10.08 5.35 23.89
C MET A 1 9.86 5.33 23.56
N SER A 2 9.87 5.00 23.39
CA SER A 2 9.71 4.96 23.10
C SER A 2 9.50 4.61 22.64
N ASN A 3 9.66 4.37 22.57
CA ASN A 3 9.54 4.10 22.12
C ASN A 3 9.24 3.97 21.56
N VAL A 4 9.48 3.90 21.44
CA VAL A 4 9.26 3.91 20.85
C VAL A 4 9.25 3.78 20.24
N THR A 5 9.51 3.54 20.22
CA THR A 5 9.63 3.53 19.71
C THR A 5 9.67 3.25 19.14
N ARG A 6 10.05 3.01 19.11
CA ARG A 6 10.20 2.75 18.67
C ARG A 6 9.88 2.47 17.97
N ILE A 7 10.09 2.38 17.78
CA ILE A 7 9.78 2.01 17.21
C ILE A 7 9.73 1.44 16.77
N ARG A 8 10.10 1.08 16.65
CA ARG A 8 10.05 0.49 16.36
C ARG A 8 9.96 -0.15 15.96
N HIS A 9 10.51 -0.26 15.79
CA HIS A 9 10.32 -0.93 15.55
C HIS A 9 10.09 -1.68 15.49
N GLU A 10 10.87 -1.50 16.04
CA GLU A 10 10.46 -2.60 15.98
C GLU A 10 9.19 -2.86 16.14
N LEU A 11 8.47 -2.95 15.25
CA LEU A 11 7.11 -3.16 15.43
C LEU A 11 6.83 -4.62 15.55
N PRO A 12 6.22 -5.05 16.58
CA PRO A 12 5.73 -6.41 16.61
C PRO A 12 4.65 -6.49 15.55
N VAL A 13 4.82 -7.38 14.62
CA VAL A 13 3.85 -7.57 13.56
C VAL A 13 2.83 -8.57 14.04
N SER A 14 1.66 -8.11 14.39
CA SER A 14 0.61 -8.98 14.84
C SER A 14 0.04 -9.78 13.68
N MET A 15 -0.64 -10.88 13.97
CA MET A 15 -1.28 -11.66 12.92
C MET A 15 -2.31 -10.83 12.16
N ASP A 16 -2.99 -9.91 12.86
CA ASP A 16 -3.96 -9.05 12.20
C ASP A 16 -3.28 -8.19 11.13
N ILE A 17 -2.09 -7.68 11.44
CA ILE A 17 -1.36 -6.87 10.47
C ILE A 17 -0.89 -7.73 9.31
N VAL A 18 -0.41 -8.94 9.58
CA VAL A 18 0.02 -9.84 8.52
C VAL A 18 -1.15 -10.15 7.59
N HIS A 19 -2.33 -10.44 8.14
CA HIS A 19 -3.51 -10.69 7.33
C HIS A 19 -3.91 -9.47 6.51
N ALA A 20 -3.86 -8.30 7.14
CA ALA A 20 -4.24 -7.07 6.44
C ALA A 20 -3.30 -6.80 5.26
N VAL A 21 -2.00 -7.03 5.46
CA VAL A 21 -1.03 -6.86 4.38
C VAL A 21 -1.31 -7.82 3.24
N ALA A 22 -1.55 -9.09 3.59
CA ALA A 22 -1.80 -10.10 2.57
C ALA A 22 -3.09 -9.80 1.80
N GLU A 23 -4.13 -9.36 2.48
CA GLU A 23 -5.39 -9.03 1.84
C GLU A 23 -5.26 -7.81 0.93
N PHE A 24 -4.53 -6.81 1.41
CA PHE A 24 -4.32 -5.60 0.62
C PHE A 24 -3.53 -5.93 -0.64
N ASP A 25 -2.47 -6.73 -0.47
CA ASP A 25 -1.64 -7.11 -1.60
C ASP A 25 -2.46 -7.91 -2.62
N ALA A 26 -3.26 -8.84 -2.16
CA ALA A 26 -4.09 -9.65 -3.05
C ALA A 26 -5.11 -8.79 -3.77
N ALA A 27 -5.70 -7.81 -3.09
CA ALA A 27 -6.66 -6.91 -3.71
C ALA A 27 -5.99 -6.05 -4.78
N LEU A 28 -4.76 -5.60 -4.51
CA LEU A 28 -4.00 -4.83 -5.51
C LEU A 28 -3.72 -5.66 -6.75
N VAL A 29 -3.27 -6.89 -6.57
CA VAL A 29 -2.97 -7.75 -7.71
C VAL A 29 -4.24 -7.98 -8.53
N LYS A 30 -5.34 -8.24 -7.87
CA LYS A 30 -6.61 -8.44 -8.56
C LYS A 30 -7.04 -7.21 -9.33
N ALA A 31 -6.92 -6.04 -8.71
CA ALA A 31 -7.31 -4.80 -9.36
C ALA A 31 -6.42 -4.52 -10.57
N ILE A 32 -5.13 -4.77 -10.44
CA ILE A 32 -4.20 -4.59 -11.54
C ILE A 32 -4.54 -5.51 -12.69
N ASP A 33 -4.79 -6.79 -12.40
CA ASP A 33 -5.12 -7.74 -13.43
C ASP A 33 -6.42 -7.37 -14.14
N ALA A 34 -7.42 -6.95 -13.38
CA ALA A 34 -8.70 -6.55 -13.97
C ALA A 34 -8.52 -5.35 -14.89
N ALA A 35 -7.70 -4.38 -14.47
CA ALA A 35 -7.45 -3.20 -15.30
C ALA A 35 -6.79 -3.58 -16.61
N LYS A 36 -5.84 -4.52 -16.54
CA LYS A 36 -5.16 -4.96 -17.76
C LYS A 36 -6.12 -5.68 -18.70
N GLU A 37 -7.04 -6.45 -18.15
CA GLU A 37 -7.99 -7.18 -18.96
C GLU A 37 -8.92 -6.27 -19.75
N VAL A 38 -9.27 -5.12 -19.19
CA VAL A 38 -10.11 -4.19 -19.92
C VAL A 38 -9.30 -3.26 -20.81
N GLY A 39 -7.99 -3.47 -20.89
CA GLY A 39 -7.16 -2.74 -21.84
C GLY A 39 -6.55 -1.45 -21.31
N LEU A 40 -6.47 -1.29 -20.00
CA LEU A 40 -5.85 -0.08 -19.46
C LEU A 40 -4.37 -0.07 -19.82
N PRO A 41 -3.88 1.00 -20.46
CA PRO A 41 -2.45 1.07 -20.82
C PRO A 41 -1.56 0.98 -19.59
N GLN A 42 -0.45 0.29 -19.75
CA GLN A 42 0.48 0.04 -18.66
C GLN A 42 0.99 1.34 -18.02
N GLY A 43 1.32 2.32 -18.84
CA GLY A 43 1.81 3.60 -18.33
C GLY A 43 0.78 4.31 -17.48
N LEU A 44 -0.47 4.26 -17.88
CA LEU A 44 -1.54 4.87 -17.12
C LEU A 44 -1.75 4.13 -15.81
N LEU A 45 -1.69 2.81 -15.86
CA LEU A 45 -1.82 2.00 -14.65
C LEU A 45 -0.74 2.37 -13.64
N VAL A 46 0.51 2.43 -14.09
CA VAL A 46 1.62 2.79 -13.21
C VAL A 46 1.45 4.20 -12.68
N GLY A 47 1.02 5.12 -13.53
CA GLY A 47 0.80 6.50 -13.11
C GLY A 47 -0.25 6.62 -12.02
N LEU A 48 -1.34 5.89 -12.17
CA LEU A 48 -2.40 5.90 -11.16
C LEU A 48 -1.91 5.33 -9.84
N LEU A 49 -1.16 4.22 -9.90
CA LEU A 49 -0.62 3.62 -8.69
C LEU A 49 0.33 4.59 -7.99
N GLN A 50 1.20 5.24 -8.76
CA GLN A 50 2.14 6.20 -8.18
C GLN A 50 1.41 7.40 -7.60
N GLY A 51 0.35 7.83 -8.26
CA GLY A 51 -0.44 8.95 -7.75
C GLY A 51 -1.06 8.64 -6.42
N HIS A 52 -1.64 7.47 -6.28
CA HIS A 52 -2.23 7.07 -5.00
C HIS A 52 -1.17 6.89 -3.93
N ALA A 53 -0.02 6.32 -4.29
CA ALA A 53 1.08 6.17 -3.35
C ALA A 53 1.57 7.53 -2.88
N HIS A 54 1.67 8.49 -3.80
CA HIS A 54 2.11 9.84 -3.46
C HIS A 54 1.10 10.50 -2.51
N ALA A 55 -0.18 10.35 -2.79
CA ALA A 55 -1.22 10.93 -1.94
C ALA A 55 -1.15 10.38 -0.53
N GLU A 56 -0.93 9.07 -0.39
CA GLU A 56 -0.82 8.48 0.93
C GLU A 56 0.43 8.96 1.66
N THR A 57 1.54 9.08 0.93
CA THR A 57 2.76 9.62 1.49
C THR A 57 2.56 11.04 1.99
N HIS A 58 1.86 11.84 1.21
CA HIS A 58 1.57 13.22 1.59
C HIS A 58 0.79 13.28 2.88
N LYS A 59 -0.21 12.41 3.03
CA LYS A 59 -1.00 12.35 4.25
C LYS A 59 -0.14 12.03 5.46
N MET A 60 0.85 11.15 5.27
CA MET A 60 1.74 10.77 6.37
C MET A 60 2.58 11.93 6.85
N VAL A 61 3.00 12.80 5.93
CA VAL A 61 3.93 13.89 6.25
C VAL A 61 3.22 15.15 6.66
N CYS A 62 2.02 15.37 6.15
CA CYS A 62 1.32 16.65 6.30
C CYS A 62 0.07 16.56 7.12
N LYS A 63 -0.03 15.59 7.98
CA LYS A 63 -1.24 15.50 8.77
C LYS A 63 -1.30 16.52 9.91
#